data_93a59b91b580a6cb4db714c1b94072a3
#
_entry.id   93a59b91b580a6cb4db714c1b94072a3
#
_cell.length_a   1.000
_cell.length_b   1.000
_cell.length_c   1.000
_cell.angle_alpha   90.00
_cell.angle_beta   90.00
_cell.angle_gamma   90.00
#
_symmetry.space_group_name_H-M   'P 1'
#
loop_
_entity.id
_entity.type
_entity.pdbx_description
1 polymer ?
#
loop_
_entity_poly.entity_id
_entity_poly.type
_entity_poly.pdbx_seq_one_letter_code
_entity_poly.pdbx_strand_id
1 'polypeptide(L)'
;MQIKSAKFYLSSQKEKDCPKTIMPEYAFIGRSNVGKSSLINMITNQNKLAKTSSTPGKTQLINHFLINNSWHIVDLPGYGYAKTSKSNKKHFQKSITDYFKHRKQLASAFILIDLRHSPLKIDLDFILWLATNKIPFSIIFTKIDKLTKTEIDNKLLNYKKELEKNWEILPEIFLSSSKKHRGKEDILNYIDKINQSII
;
A
#
# COMPACT_ATOMS: atom_id res chain seq x y z
N MET A 1 1.85 12.12 13.84
CA MET A 1 3.30 12.21 13.47
C MET A 1 3.54 13.24 12.37
N GLN A 2 4.64 14.00 12.44
CA GLN A 2 5.05 14.95 11.39
C GLN A 2 6.20 14.37 10.56
N ILE A 3 6.11 14.48 9.22
CA ILE A 3 7.22 14.11 8.33
C ILE A 3 8.17 15.30 8.20
N LYS A 4 9.38 15.16 8.77
CA LYS A 4 10.46 16.17 8.72
C LYS A 4 11.42 15.91 7.56
N SER A 5 11.62 14.65 7.18
CA SER A 5 12.46 14.24 6.06
C SER A 5 11.92 12.98 5.38
N ALA A 6 12.06 12.94 4.07
CA ALA A 6 11.77 11.76 3.27
C ALA A 6 12.75 11.71 2.09
N LYS A 7 13.47 10.60 1.94
CA LYS A 7 14.44 10.43 0.87
C LYS A 7 14.39 9.02 0.28
N PHE A 8 14.63 8.92 -1.02
CA PHE A 8 14.86 7.62 -1.65
C PHE A 8 16.07 6.95 -0.99
N TYR A 9 15.93 5.68 -0.64
CA TYR A 9 16.99 4.92 0.01
C TYR A 9 17.60 3.88 -0.92
N LEU A 10 16.78 2.95 -1.43
CA LEU A 10 17.25 1.84 -2.27
C LEU A 10 16.11 1.27 -3.13
N SER A 11 16.45 0.74 -4.32
CA SER A 11 15.58 -0.12 -5.13
C SER A 11 16.15 -1.53 -5.19
N SER A 12 15.32 -2.54 -4.94
CA SER A 12 15.69 -3.95 -4.91
C SER A 12 14.84 -4.76 -5.88
N GLN A 13 15.41 -5.78 -6.51
CA GLN A 13 14.66 -6.73 -7.34
C GLN A 13 14.05 -7.86 -6.51
N LYS A 14 14.70 -8.23 -5.42
CA LYS A 14 14.33 -9.34 -4.54
C LYS A 14 14.39 -8.91 -3.09
N GLU A 15 13.67 -9.62 -2.22
CA GLU A 15 13.64 -9.35 -0.79
C GLU A 15 15.05 -9.39 -0.17
N LYS A 16 15.88 -10.35 -0.52
CA LYS A 16 17.25 -10.51 -0.01
C LYS A 16 18.18 -9.33 -0.29
N ASP A 17 17.85 -8.51 -1.31
CA ASP A 17 18.60 -7.33 -1.71
C ASP A 17 18.06 -6.06 -1.04
N CYS A 18 17.00 -6.18 -0.22
CA CYS A 18 16.43 -5.07 0.54
C CYS A 18 17.37 -4.61 1.67
N PRO A 19 17.19 -3.38 2.18
CA PRO A 19 18.06 -2.82 3.21
C PRO A 19 18.17 -3.72 4.45
N LYS A 20 19.38 -3.94 4.94
CA LYS A 20 19.65 -4.69 6.18
C LYS A 20 19.58 -3.75 7.38
N THR A 21 18.40 -3.24 7.70
CA THR A 21 18.14 -2.38 8.85
C THR A 21 17.18 -3.06 9.82
N ILE A 22 17.09 -2.55 11.04
CA ILE A 22 16.09 -2.97 12.04
C ILE A 22 14.86 -2.05 12.03
N MET A 23 14.87 -1.01 11.19
CA MET A 23 13.81 -0.01 11.13
C MET A 23 12.51 -0.61 10.61
N PRO A 24 11.34 -0.26 11.20
CA PRO A 24 10.06 -0.76 10.74
C PRO A 24 9.75 -0.30 9.32
N GLU A 25 9.10 -1.18 8.57
CA GLU A 25 8.71 -0.96 7.18
C GLU A 25 7.19 -1.02 7.03
N TYR A 26 6.66 -0.07 6.26
CA TYR A 26 5.26 0.00 5.88
C TYR A 26 5.16 -0.18 4.37
N ALA A 27 4.64 -1.33 3.95
CA ALA A 27 4.55 -1.69 2.55
C ALA A 27 3.28 -1.14 1.90
N PHE A 28 3.42 -0.38 0.83
CA PHE A 28 2.31 0.14 0.03
C PHE A 28 2.17 -0.69 -1.24
N ILE A 29 1.00 -1.29 -1.43
CA ILE A 29 0.73 -2.15 -2.57
C ILE A 29 -0.70 -1.93 -3.09
N GLY A 30 -0.94 -2.20 -4.36
CA GLY A 30 -2.25 -2.08 -4.98
C GLY A 30 -2.15 -2.32 -6.47
N ARG A 31 -3.27 -2.27 -7.16
CA ARG A 31 -3.30 -2.43 -8.62
C ARG A 31 -2.62 -1.26 -9.33
N SER A 32 -2.21 -1.48 -10.58
CA SER A 32 -1.68 -0.39 -11.42
C SER A 32 -2.67 0.77 -11.51
N ASN A 33 -2.14 1.99 -11.45
CA ASN A 33 -2.91 3.24 -11.51
C ASN A 33 -3.94 3.45 -10.37
N VAL A 34 -3.82 2.73 -9.27
CA VAL A 34 -4.63 2.93 -8.06
C VAL A 34 -4.35 4.28 -7.37
N GLY A 35 -3.20 4.89 -7.64
CA GLY A 35 -2.77 6.16 -7.03
C GLY A 35 -1.67 6.01 -5.97
N LYS A 36 -0.96 4.86 -5.94
CA LYS A 36 0.05 4.53 -4.94
C LYS A 36 1.17 5.55 -4.85
N SER A 37 1.86 5.87 -5.94
CA SER A 37 2.94 6.87 -5.95
C SER A 37 2.44 8.28 -5.61
N SER A 38 1.22 8.65 -6.01
CA SER A 38 0.61 9.92 -5.63
C SER A 38 0.32 9.99 -4.14
N LEU A 39 -0.13 8.89 -3.54
CA LEU A 39 -0.37 8.79 -2.10
C LEU A 39 0.95 8.90 -1.32
N ILE A 40 1.99 8.17 -1.73
CA ILE A 40 3.31 8.24 -1.10
C ILE A 40 3.86 9.67 -1.15
N ASN A 41 3.77 10.34 -2.30
CA ASN A 41 4.18 11.73 -2.45
C ASN A 41 3.38 12.67 -1.53
N MET A 42 2.06 12.48 -1.42
CA MET A 42 1.21 13.26 -0.52
C MET A 42 1.58 13.04 0.95
N ILE A 43 1.75 11.80 1.39
CA ILE A 43 2.12 11.46 2.77
C ILE A 43 3.45 12.11 3.14
N THR A 44 4.42 12.07 2.23
CA THR A 44 5.78 12.56 2.46
C THR A 44 5.96 14.06 2.21
N ASN A 45 4.93 14.79 1.76
CA ASN A 45 5.03 16.19 1.31
C ASN A 45 6.08 16.40 0.19
N GLN A 46 6.27 15.40 -0.66
CA GLN A 46 7.25 15.42 -1.76
C GLN A 46 6.55 15.27 -3.11
N ASN A 47 6.80 16.16 -4.06
CA ASN A 47 6.12 16.09 -5.36
C ASN A 47 6.63 14.98 -6.30
N LYS A 48 7.85 14.47 -6.08
CA LYS A 48 8.55 13.56 -7.01
C LYS A 48 9.35 12.46 -6.31
N LEU A 49 9.08 12.16 -5.04
CA LEU A 49 9.81 11.12 -4.31
C LEU A 49 9.52 9.73 -4.94
N ALA A 50 8.26 9.35 -5.02
CA ALA A 50 7.83 8.19 -5.77
C ALA A 50 7.47 8.60 -7.21
N LYS A 51 8.06 7.93 -8.21
CA LYS A 51 7.83 8.23 -9.63
C LYS A 51 6.40 7.90 -10.01
N THR A 52 5.60 8.91 -10.33
CA THR A 52 4.26 8.73 -10.89
C THR A 52 4.34 8.39 -12.38
N SER A 53 3.46 7.53 -12.85
CA SER A 53 3.34 7.18 -14.27
C SER A 53 1.90 6.84 -14.61
N SER A 54 1.43 7.31 -15.75
CA SER A 54 0.18 6.87 -16.37
C SER A 54 0.33 5.50 -17.06
N THR A 55 1.58 5.10 -17.40
CA THR A 55 1.85 3.81 -18.03
C THR A 55 1.85 2.70 -16.97
N PRO A 56 0.98 1.69 -17.13
CA PRO A 56 0.94 0.55 -16.21
C PRO A 56 2.24 -0.24 -16.18
N GLY A 57 2.69 -0.70 -15.00
CA GLY A 57 3.85 -1.60 -14.84
C GLY A 57 5.20 -0.92 -14.70
N LYS A 58 5.24 0.37 -14.37
CA LYS A 58 6.50 1.09 -14.22
C LYS A 58 7.23 0.75 -12.91
N THR A 59 6.52 0.44 -11.84
CA THR A 59 7.12 -0.03 -10.59
C THR A 59 7.34 -1.54 -10.70
N GLN A 60 8.55 -1.93 -11.03
CA GLN A 60 8.98 -3.33 -11.14
C GLN A 60 9.92 -3.73 -9.98
N LEU A 61 10.35 -2.77 -9.20
CA LEU A 61 11.29 -2.91 -8.09
C LEU A 61 10.61 -2.63 -6.76
N ILE A 62 11.16 -3.17 -5.70
CA ILE A 62 10.83 -2.84 -4.32
C ILE A 62 11.59 -1.56 -3.99
N ASN A 63 10.90 -0.44 -3.85
CA ASN A 63 11.53 0.85 -3.58
C ASN A 63 11.38 1.24 -2.12
N HIS A 64 12.48 1.47 -1.42
CA HIS A 64 12.49 1.93 -0.04
C HIS A 64 12.71 3.44 0.01
N PHE A 65 11.90 4.11 0.82
CA PHE A 65 12.03 5.52 1.15
C PHE A 65 12.23 5.66 2.65
N LEU A 66 13.35 6.25 3.06
CA LEU A 66 13.66 6.49 4.48
C LEU A 66 12.94 7.74 4.96
N ILE A 67 12.17 7.61 6.04
CA ILE A 67 11.34 8.65 6.61
C ILE A 67 11.86 8.99 8.01
N ASN A 68 12.05 10.29 8.26
CA ASN A 68 12.53 10.82 9.54
C ASN A 68 13.77 10.11 10.10
N ASN A 69 14.58 9.45 9.25
CA ASN A 69 15.70 8.59 9.58
C ASN A 69 15.36 7.45 10.59
N SER A 70 14.10 7.04 10.69
CA SER A 70 13.64 6.09 11.71
C SER A 70 12.76 4.94 11.20
N TRP A 71 12.16 5.06 10.02
CA TRP A 71 11.32 4.02 9.43
C TRP A 71 11.26 4.15 7.90
N HIS A 72 10.71 3.14 7.23
CA HIS A 72 10.63 3.12 5.77
C HIS A 72 9.18 3.05 5.25
N ILE A 73 8.89 3.83 4.20
CA ILE A 73 7.83 3.51 3.25
C ILE A 73 8.43 2.59 2.19
N VAL A 74 7.74 1.49 1.89
CA VAL A 74 8.14 0.54 0.85
C VAL A 74 7.10 0.52 -0.25
N ASP A 75 7.48 1.00 -1.44
CA ASP A 75 6.64 0.99 -2.65
C ASP A 75 6.82 -0.34 -3.39
N LEU A 76 5.87 -1.25 -3.22
CA LEU A 76 5.90 -2.56 -3.87
C LEU A 76 5.33 -2.52 -5.29
N PRO A 77 5.80 -3.42 -6.19
CA PRO A 77 5.15 -3.64 -7.48
C PRO A 77 3.67 -3.94 -7.31
N GLY A 78 2.84 -3.42 -8.21
CA GLY A 78 1.40 -3.66 -8.16
C GLY A 78 1.05 -5.12 -8.52
N TYR A 79 0.02 -5.67 -7.87
CA TYR A 79 -0.54 -6.95 -8.28
C TYR A 79 -1.55 -6.79 -9.44
N GLY A 80 -1.93 -7.90 -10.09
CA GLY A 80 -2.96 -7.89 -11.14
C GLY A 80 -2.52 -7.28 -12.48
N TYR A 81 -1.23 -7.22 -12.74
CA TYR A 81 -0.72 -6.64 -13.98
C TYR A 81 -1.03 -7.53 -15.20
N ALA A 82 -1.92 -7.04 -16.08
CA ALA A 82 -2.42 -7.82 -17.23
C ALA A 82 -1.49 -7.79 -18.46
N LYS A 83 -0.71 -6.72 -18.66
CA LYS A 83 0.05 -6.44 -19.88
C LYS A 83 1.50 -6.88 -19.87
N THR A 84 1.86 -7.94 -19.17
CA THR A 84 3.23 -8.49 -19.19
C THR A 84 3.22 -9.98 -19.48
N SER A 85 4.35 -10.53 -19.90
CA SER A 85 4.47 -11.96 -20.20
C SER A 85 4.14 -12.84 -18.99
N LYS A 86 3.73 -14.09 -19.23
CA LYS A 86 3.43 -15.07 -18.14
C LYS A 86 4.63 -15.26 -17.21
N SER A 87 5.86 -15.25 -17.75
CA SER A 87 7.11 -15.38 -16.98
C SER A 87 7.33 -14.19 -16.05
N ASN A 88 7.15 -12.97 -16.54
CA ASN A 88 7.28 -11.75 -15.74
C ASN A 88 6.21 -11.68 -14.64
N LYS A 89 4.95 -12.11 -14.92
CA LYS A 89 3.91 -12.20 -13.88
C LYS A 89 4.33 -13.12 -12.73
N LYS A 90 4.83 -14.32 -13.03
CA LYS A 90 5.33 -15.25 -12.02
C LYS A 90 6.49 -14.65 -11.22
N HIS A 91 7.40 -13.94 -11.88
CA HIS A 91 8.54 -13.31 -11.22
C HIS A 91 8.09 -12.22 -10.23
N PHE A 92 7.20 -11.31 -10.66
CA PHE A 92 6.67 -10.27 -9.78
C PHE A 92 5.86 -10.84 -8.61
N GLN A 93 5.01 -11.82 -8.90
CA GLN A 93 4.23 -12.48 -7.85
C GLN A 93 5.14 -13.16 -6.84
N LYS A 94 6.20 -13.83 -7.29
CA LYS A 94 7.20 -14.42 -6.41
C LYS A 94 7.92 -13.37 -5.57
N SER A 95 8.39 -12.26 -6.16
CA SER A 95 9.08 -11.18 -5.43
C SER A 95 8.20 -10.56 -4.33
N ILE A 96 6.91 -10.32 -4.62
CA ILE A 96 5.93 -9.83 -3.65
C ILE A 96 5.71 -10.86 -2.53
N THR A 97 5.50 -12.12 -2.90
CA THR A 97 5.29 -13.21 -1.94
C THR A 97 6.51 -13.40 -1.03
N ASP A 98 7.71 -13.40 -1.61
CA ASP A 98 8.97 -13.54 -0.87
C ASP A 98 9.16 -12.36 0.10
N TYR A 99 8.87 -11.13 -0.34
CA TYR A 99 8.91 -9.95 0.53
C TYR A 99 7.97 -10.12 1.72
N PHE A 100 6.71 -10.40 1.51
CA PHE A 100 5.74 -10.51 2.59
C PHE A 100 6.01 -11.69 3.55
N LYS A 101 6.56 -12.80 3.04
CA LYS A 101 6.82 -13.99 3.87
C LYS A 101 8.13 -13.92 4.67
N HIS A 102 9.13 -13.21 4.16
CA HIS A 102 10.48 -13.27 4.74
C HIS A 102 10.94 -11.93 5.34
N ARG A 103 10.25 -10.82 5.03
CA ARG A 103 10.66 -9.50 5.52
C ARG A 103 10.34 -9.29 6.99
N LYS A 104 11.34 -9.43 7.85
CA LYS A 104 11.19 -9.33 9.31
C LYS A 104 10.86 -7.91 9.79
N GLN A 105 11.26 -6.89 9.06
CA GLN A 105 11.04 -5.48 9.37
C GLN A 105 9.64 -4.99 8.99
N LEU A 106 8.85 -5.80 8.28
CA LEU A 106 7.49 -5.44 7.88
C LEU A 106 6.59 -5.29 9.10
N ALA A 107 6.23 -4.05 9.41
CA ALA A 107 5.31 -3.73 10.49
C ALA A 107 3.83 -3.83 10.05
N SER A 108 3.51 -3.35 8.84
CA SER A 108 2.16 -3.46 8.28
C SER A 108 2.18 -3.24 6.75
N ALA A 109 1.19 -3.80 6.07
CA ALA A 109 0.92 -3.55 4.66
C ALA A 109 -0.29 -2.62 4.49
N PHE A 110 -0.19 -1.63 3.61
CA PHE A 110 -1.31 -0.80 3.17
C PHE A 110 -1.74 -1.24 1.78
N ILE A 111 -2.97 -1.76 1.68
CA ILE A 111 -3.56 -2.21 0.42
C ILE A 111 -4.36 -1.06 -0.17
N LEU A 112 -3.92 -0.54 -1.31
CA LEU A 112 -4.60 0.55 -1.99
C LEU A 112 -5.65 0.03 -2.95
N ILE A 113 -6.86 0.55 -2.84
CA ILE A 113 -8.00 0.20 -3.68
C ILE A 113 -8.65 1.48 -4.21
N ASP A 114 -8.93 1.53 -5.48
CA ASP A 114 -9.65 2.64 -6.11
C ASP A 114 -11.15 2.49 -5.83
N LEU A 115 -11.69 3.34 -4.93
CA LEU A 115 -13.08 3.28 -4.47
C LEU A 115 -14.12 3.49 -5.59
N ARG A 116 -13.71 4.01 -6.74
CA ARG A 116 -14.63 4.20 -7.88
C ARG A 116 -15.17 2.87 -8.43
N HIS A 117 -14.43 1.78 -8.24
CA HIS A 117 -14.82 0.44 -8.68
C HIS A 117 -15.57 -0.31 -7.58
N SER A 118 -16.39 -1.27 -7.97
CA SER A 118 -16.96 -2.28 -7.07
C SER A 118 -15.87 -3.22 -6.56
N PRO A 119 -16.09 -3.99 -5.48
CA PRO A 119 -15.15 -4.99 -5.00
C PRO A 119 -14.75 -5.94 -6.14
N LEU A 120 -13.46 -5.99 -6.43
CA LEU A 120 -12.92 -6.85 -7.48
C LEU A 120 -12.35 -8.12 -6.84
N LYS A 121 -12.63 -9.25 -7.44
CA LYS A 121 -12.15 -10.55 -6.96
C LYS A 121 -10.64 -10.56 -6.69
N ILE A 122 -9.84 -9.95 -7.56
CA ILE A 122 -8.38 -9.90 -7.42
C ILE A 122 -7.93 -9.13 -6.17
N ASP A 123 -8.65 -8.07 -5.78
CA ASP A 123 -8.35 -7.30 -4.57
C ASP A 123 -8.75 -8.11 -3.33
N LEU A 124 -9.93 -8.74 -3.35
CA LEU A 124 -10.42 -9.61 -2.27
C LEU A 124 -9.53 -10.86 -2.08
N ASP A 125 -9.12 -11.51 -3.16
CA ASP A 125 -8.21 -12.67 -3.13
C ASP A 125 -6.85 -12.28 -2.51
N PHE A 126 -6.33 -11.09 -2.83
CA PHE A 126 -5.06 -10.61 -2.27
C PHE A 126 -5.17 -10.28 -0.77
N ILE A 127 -6.27 -9.65 -0.37
CA ILE A 127 -6.58 -9.37 1.04
C ILE A 127 -6.67 -10.70 1.83
N LEU A 128 -7.41 -11.67 1.30
CA LEU A 128 -7.54 -12.99 1.93
C LEU A 128 -6.19 -13.69 2.04
N TRP A 129 -5.35 -13.59 1.01
CA TRP A 129 -4.01 -14.16 1.03
C TRP A 129 -3.13 -13.55 2.14
N LEU A 130 -3.16 -12.22 2.34
CA LEU A 130 -2.43 -11.57 3.44
C LEU A 130 -2.90 -12.07 4.80
N ALA A 131 -4.21 -12.13 5.02
CA ALA A 131 -4.80 -12.62 6.26
C ALA A 131 -4.42 -14.09 6.55
N THR A 132 -4.55 -14.97 5.54
CA THR A 132 -4.18 -16.39 5.65
C THR A 132 -2.71 -16.58 6.01
N ASN A 133 -1.83 -15.68 5.52
CA ASN A 133 -0.40 -15.70 5.85
C ASN A 133 -0.05 -14.90 7.12
N LYS A 134 -1.06 -14.43 7.89
CA LYS A 134 -0.91 -13.66 9.14
C LYS A 134 -0.07 -12.38 8.97
N ILE A 135 -0.16 -11.75 7.81
CA ILE A 135 0.53 -10.50 7.50
C ILE A 135 -0.35 -9.34 7.98
N PRO A 136 0.10 -8.46 8.89
CA PRO A 136 -0.67 -7.29 9.31
C PRO A 136 -0.96 -6.36 8.13
N PHE A 137 -2.19 -5.91 7.98
CA PHE A 137 -2.55 -5.01 6.89
C PHE A 137 -3.71 -4.08 7.24
N SER A 138 -3.81 -3.00 6.47
CA SER A 138 -4.90 -2.03 6.47
C SER A 138 -5.29 -1.71 5.03
N ILE A 139 -6.50 -1.20 4.81
CA ILE A 139 -7.01 -0.85 3.48
C ILE A 139 -7.05 0.66 3.33
N ILE A 140 -6.52 1.18 2.21
CA ILE A 140 -6.64 2.59 1.84
C ILE A 140 -7.49 2.70 0.58
N PHE A 141 -8.71 3.21 0.71
CA PHE A 141 -9.52 3.57 -0.44
C PHE A 141 -9.07 4.91 -1.00
N THR A 142 -8.65 4.89 -2.27
CA THR A 142 -8.10 6.06 -2.96
C THR A 142 -9.14 6.73 -3.87
N LYS A 143 -8.80 7.94 -4.33
CA LYS A 143 -9.57 8.73 -5.33
C LYS A 143 -10.99 9.10 -4.90
N ILE A 144 -11.21 9.26 -3.60
CA ILE A 144 -12.53 9.67 -3.08
C ILE A 144 -12.96 11.06 -3.57
N ASP A 145 -12.04 11.88 -4.06
CA ASP A 145 -12.33 13.17 -4.70
C ASP A 145 -13.11 13.08 -6.02
N LYS A 146 -13.23 11.88 -6.56
CA LYS A 146 -13.98 11.55 -7.78
C LYS A 146 -15.40 11.06 -7.52
N LEU A 147 -15.82 11.05 -6.26
CA LEU A 147 -17.10 10.54 -5.79
C LEU A 147 -17.78 11.59 -4.92
N THR A 148 -19.11 11.61 -4.96
CA THR A 148 -19.94 12.35 -4.00
C THR A 148 -19.91 11.66 -2.63
N LYS A 149 -20.35 12.34 -1.59
CA LYS A 149 -20.41 11.76 -0.23
C LYS A 149 -21.30 10.50 -0.21
N THR A 150 -22.47 10.56 -0.83
CA THR A 150 -23.40 9.43 -0.91
C THR A 150 -22.80 8.23 -1.65
N GLU A 151 -22.07 8.48 -2.75
CA GLU A 151 -21.36 7.39 -3.45
C GLU A 151 -20.26 6.77 -2.61
N ILE A 152 -19.50 7.58 -1.86
CA ILE A 152 -18.46 7.07 -0.94
C ILE A 152 -19.12 6.14 0.09
N ASP A 153 -20.17 6.61 0.77
CA ASP A 153 -20.85 5.85 1.82
C ASP A 153 -21.42 4.53 1.29
N ASN A 154 -22.09 4.55 0.13
CA ASN A 154 -22.66 3.35 -0.50
C ASN A 154 -21.57 2.37 -0.94
N LYS A 155 -20.50 2.84 -1.56
CA LYS A 155 -19.40 1.97 -2.01
C LYS A 155 -18.64 1.37 -0.83
N LEU A 156 -18.40 2.16 0.21
CA LEU A 156 -17.76 1.69 1.43
C LEU A 156 -18.60 0.61 2.13
N LEU A 157 -19.91 0.82 2.23
CA LEU A 157 -20.83 -0.18 2.76
C LEU A 157 -20.77 -1.48 1.95
N ASN A 158 -20.77 -1.39 0.63
CA ASN A 158 -20.67 -2.57 -0.24
C ASN A 158 -19.34 -3.32 -0.03
N TYR A 159 -18.21 -2.60 0.08
CA TYR A 159 -16.91 -3.23 0.38
C TYR A 159 -16.91 -3.90 1.75
N LYS A 160 -17.45 -3.24 2.79
CA LYS A 160 -17.56 -3.83 4.13
C LYS A 160 -18.36 -5.13 4.11
N LYS A 161 -19.53 -5.15 3.47
CA LYS A 161 -20.36 -6.37 3.31
C LYS A 161 -19.60 -7.52 2.62
N GLU A 162 -18.78 -7.22 1.61
CA GLU A 162 -17.96 -8.25 0.96
C GLU A 162 -16.85 -8.77 1.88
N LEU A 163 -16.23 -7.90 2.67
CA LEU A 163 -15.21 -8.29 3.63
C LEU A 163 -15.82 -9.10 4.79
N GLU A 164 -16.97 -8.70 5.32
CA GLU A 164 -17.70 -9.38 6.41
C GLU A 164 -18.05 -10.84 6.10
N LYS A 165 -18.05 -11.25 4.84
CA LYS A 165 -18.21 -12.67 4.47
C LYS A 165 -17.06 -13.56 4.95
N ASN A 166 -15.89 -12.98 5.22
CA ASN A 166 -14.68 -13.72 5.61
C ASN A 166 -14.05 -13.22 6.92
N TRP A 167 -14.54 -12.12 7.49
CA TRP A 167 -13.96 -11.51 8.71
C TRP A 167 -15.04 -11.07 9.68
N GLU A 168 -14.93 -11.47 10.94
CA GLU A 168 -15.74 -10.94 12.04
C GLU A 168 -15.30 -9.51 12.41
N ILE A 169 -13.98 -9.26 12.40
CA ILE A 169 -13.40 -7.95 12.66
C ILE A 169 -12.72 -7.47 11.38
N LEU A 170 -13.20 -6.37 10.83
CA LEU A 170 -12.64 -5.78 9.63
C LEU A 170 -11.28 -5.16 9.91
N PRO A 171 -10.35 -5.18 8.92
CA PRO A 171 -9.10 -4.44 9.00
C PRO A 171 -9.35 -2.93 9.09
N GLU A 172 -8.37 -2.18 9.60
CA GLU A 172 -8.44 -0.71 9.60
C GLU A 172 -8.60 -0.17 8.18
N ILE A 173 -9.52 0.79 8.00
CA ILE A 173 -9.88 1.34 6.69
C ILE A 173 -9.66 2.86 6.68
N PHE A 174 -8.92 3.33 5.69
CA PHE A 174 -8.66 4.75 5.45
C PHE A 174 -9.29 5.22 4.13
N LEU A 175 -9.81 6.44 4.13
CA LEU A 175 -10.29 7.12 2.94
C LEU A 175 -9.29 8.18 2.50
N SER A 176 -8.86 8.17 1.24
CA SER A 176 -7.80 9.06 0.77
C SER A 176 -8.07 9.71 -0.58
N SER A 177 -7.64 10.96 -0.68
CA SER A 177 -7.49 11.69 -1.94
C SER A 177 -6.15 12.41 -1.97
N SER A 178 -5.23 11.96 -2.81
CA SER A 178 -3.97 12.66 -3.02
C SER A 178 -4.18 14.06 -3.63
N LYS A 179 -5.21 14.24 -4.45
CA LYS A 179 -5.55 15.54 -5.07
C LYS A 179 -6.05 16.57 -4.06
N LYS A 180 -6.79 16.12 -3.04
CA LYS A 180 -7.40 16.98 -2.00
C LYS A 180 -6.66 16.90 -0.66
N HIS A 181 -5.52 16.23 -0.61
CA HIS A 181 -4.71 16.00 0.60
C HIS A 181 -5.50 15.42 1.78
N ARG A 182 -6.53 14.57 1.52
CA ARG A 182 -7.35 13.92 2.55
C ARG A 182 -6.78 12.55 2.95
N GLY A 183 -6.94 12.20 4.23
CA GLY A 183 -6.55 10.91 4.80
C GLY A 183 -5.08 10.77 5.17
N LYS A 184 -4.26 11.80 4.96
CA LYS A 184 -2.84 11.80 5.28
C LYS A 184 -2.60 11.68 6.79
N GLU A 185 -3.28 12.51 7.58
CA GLU A 185 -3.09 12.56 9.03
C GLU A 185 -3.52 11.24 9.69
N ASP A 186 -4.64 10.66 9.25
CA ASP A 186 -5.15 9.40 9.78
C ASP A 186 -4.15 8.25 9.54
N ILE A 187 -3.61 8.17 8.32
CA ILE A 187 -2.59 7.16 7.95
C ILE A 187 -1.32 7.37 8.78
N LEU A 188 -0.84 8.62 8.91
CA LEU A 188 0.37 8.91 9.68
C LEU A 188 0.19 8.66 11.18
N ASN A 189 -0.98 8.96 11.74
CA ASN A 189 -1.28 8.68 13.14
C ASN A 189 -1.36 7.18 13.41
N TYR A 190 -1.88 6.40 12.45
CA TYR A 190 -1.88 4.95 12.54
C TYR A 190 -0.45 4.37 12.52
N ILE A 191 0.39 4.83 11.60
CA ILE A 191 1.81 4.45 11.54
C ILE A 191 2.52 4.82 12.85
N ASP A 192 2.23 6.00 13.40
CA ASP A 192 2.83 6.48 14.65
C ASP A 192 2.48 5.57 15.84
N LYS A 193 1.20 5.17 15.95
CA LYS A 193 0.74 4.20 16.97
C LYS A 193 1.49 2.88 16.88
N ILE A 194 1.67 2.34 15.66
CA ILE A 194 2.42 1.09 15.47
C ILE A 194 3.89 1.30 15.86
N ASN A 195 4.53 2.39 15.43
CA ASN A 195 5.92 2.67 15.79
C ASN A 195 6.12 2.73 17.31
N GLN A 196 5.18 3.34 18.04
CA GLN A 196 5.22 3.41 19.51
C GLN A 196 5.03 2.04 20.19
N SER A 197 4.39 1.09 19.53
CA SER A 197 4.17 -0.27 20.06
C SER A 197 5.32 -1.24 19.77
N ILE A 198 6.23 -0.89 18.87
CA ILE A 198 7.40 -1.72 18.49
C ILE A 198 8.65 -1.37 19.31
N ILE A 199 8.68 -0.18 19.91
CA ILE A 199 9.75 0.27 20.81
C ILE A 199 9.53 -0.34 22.19
#